data_a4e0d62bd4406ef15b338f55293d8be9
#
_entry.id   a4e0d62bd4406ef15b338f55293d8be9
#
_cell.length_a   1.000
_cell.length_b   1.000
_cell.length_c   1.000
_cell.angle_alpha   90.00
_cell.angle_beta   90.00
_cell.angle_gamma   90.00
#
_symmetry.space_group_name_H-M   'P 1'
#
loop_
_entity.id
_entity.type
_entity.pdbx_description
1 polymer ?
#
loop_
_entity_poly.entity_id
_entity_poly.type
_entity_poly.pdbx_seq_one_letter_code
_entity_poly.pdbx_strand_id
1 'polypeptide(L)'
;MKRLRGAPRWPYAASGALAAIAGIAAGHLVAALVNPDASPVIAVGSTVVDATPTPVKEWAVATLGTADKPVLLGSVAVVTLLAAAGIGLLARRHRTAAMVLLIGLTGLAGGAALLRPGASQLDVLPGLAAAAAGAATLVGLLRLAEPTATVPTAGSGTEAAGLGRPQSPLEGSAQEAGAPGTAARRSFLLGAAGVGAAAALAGTLGQKLASNPTVPTAAALPQPQTVLPELPTGLEKRVPGISAFRTPNASFYRVDTSLIIPRVDSGSWSLEVDGDVQRPFRLSYAELLELPMIEKDITLTCVSNEVGGGYVSSARWLGVRVRDLLERA
;
A
#
# COMPACT_ATOMS: atom_id res chain seq x y z
N MET A 1 3.84 -19.18 36.12
CA MET A 1 3.39 -17.82 35.72
C MET A 1 4.16 -16.63 36.34
N LYS A 2 5.07 -16.81 37.32
CA LYS A 2 5.80 -15.70 37.99
C LYS A 2 7.02 -15.12 37.26
N ARG A 3 7.57 -15.78 36.21
CA ARG A 3 8.82 -15.36 35.54
C ARG A 3 8.69 -14.22 34.50
N LEU A 4 7.49 -13.83 34.09
CA LEU A 4 7.33 -12.83 33.03
C LEU A 4 7.25 -11.37 33.49
N ARG A 5 7.23 -11.10 34.83
CA ARG A 5 7.07 -9.74 35.37
C ARG A 5 8.27 -8.81 35.15
N GLY A 6 9.47 -9.34 34.93
CA GLY A 6 10.70 -8.56 34.75
C GLY A 6 11.25 -8.46 33.31
N ALA A 7 10.71 -9.21 32.35
CA ALA A 7 11.20 -9.17 30.96
C ALA A 7 10.83 -7.86 30.26
N PRO A 8 11.73 -7.25 29.48
CA PRO A 8 11.46 -6.01 28.77
C PRO A 8 10.28 -6.18 27.82
N ARG A 9 9.45 -5.15 27.70
CA ARG A 9 8.22 -5.17 26.87
C ARG A 9 8.49 -4.85 25.40
N TRP A 10 9.56 -4.12 25.12
CA TRP A 10 9.87 -3.62 23.79
C TRP A 10 10.06 -4.71 22.72
N PRO A 11 10.65 -5.91 22.97
CA PRO A 11 10.78 -6.91 21.91
C PRO A 11 9.42 -7.42 21.42
N TYR A 12 8.44 -7.51 22.30
CA TYR A 12 7.08 -7.93 21.95
C TYR A 12 6.37 -6.87 21.09
N ALA A 13 6.46 -5.59 21.47
CA ALA A 13 5.94 -4.49 20.67
C ALA A 13 6.62 -4.42 19.30
N ALA A 14 7.95 -4.54 19.28
CA ALA A 14 8.72 -4.57 18.04
C ALA A 14 8.36 -5.77 17.15
N SER A 15 8.12 -6.95 17.74
CA SER A 15 7.67 -8.13 16.98
C SER A 15 6.33 -7.89 16.29
N GLY A 16 5.38 -7.25 16.97
CA GLY A 16 4.09 -6.90 16.37
C GLY A 16 4.23 -5.89 15.23
N ALA A 17 4.97 -4.80 15.46
CA ALA A 17 5.21 -3.79 14.45
C ALA A 17 5.93 -4.36 13.21
N LEU A 18 6.99 -5.16 13.41
CA LEU A 18 7.71 -5.82 12.32
C LEU A 18 6.86 -6.85 11.59
N ALA A 19 5.95 -7.55 12.28
CA ALA A 19 4.98 -8.45 11.66
C ALA A 19 4.04 -7.68 10.71
N ALA A 20 3.57 -6.50 11.12
CA ALA A 20 2.76 -5.65 10.25
C ALA A 20 3.56 -5.14 9.04
N ILE A 21 4.78 -4.66 9.25
CA ILE A 21 5.65 -4.19 8.18
C ILE A 21 5.93 -5.31 7.16
N ALA A 22 6.29 -6.51 7.63
CA ALA A 22 6.53 -7.67 6.77
C ALA A 22 5.25 -8.09 6.02
N GLY A 23 4.11 -8.10 6.70
CA GLY A 23 2.81 -8.37 6.10
C GLY A 23 2.45 -7.38 5.01
N ILE A 24 2.54 -6.08 5.30
CA ILE A 24 2.27 -5.01 4.33
C ILE A 24 3.20 -5.15 3.11
N ALA A 25 4.50 -5.36 3.32
CA ALA A 25 5.47 -5.49 2.24
C ALA A 25 5.20 -6.70 1.34
N ALA A 26 4.88 -7.86 1.94
CA ALA A 26 4.51 -9.06 1.19
C ALA A 26 3.19 -8.88 0.43
N GLY A 27 2.18 -8.30 1.07
CA GLY A 27 0.90 -7.98 0.43
C GLY A 27 1.06 -6.99 -0.73
N HIS A 28 1.89 -5.96 -0.56
CA HIS A 28 2.18 -5.00 -1.62
C HIS A 28 2.91 -5.63 -2.80
N LEU A 29 3.87 -6.53 -2.54
CA LEU A 29 4.57 -7.27 -3.59
C LEU A 29 3.61 -8.17 -4.39
N VAL A 30 2.72 -8.90 -3.71
CA VAL A 30 1.71 -9.74 -4.38
C VAL A 30 0.71 -8.88 -5.14
N ALA A 31 0.28 -7.75 -4.58
CA ALA A 31 -0.59 -6.80 -5.26
C ALA A 31 0.04 -6.27 -6.55
N ALA A 32 1.33 -5.96 -6.54
CA ALA A 32 2.04 -5.50 -7.74
C ALA A 32 2.03 -6.52 -8.90
N LEU A 33 1.85 -7.81 -8.60
CA LEU A 33 1.79 -8.89 -9.59
C LEU A 33 0.36 -9.22 -10.04
N VAL A 34 -0.64 -8.98 -9.19
CA VAL A 34 -2.04 -9.33 -9.45
C VAL A 34 -2.84 -8.09 -9.85
N ASN A 35 -2.95 -7.16 -8.92
CA ASN A 35 -3.66 -5.89 -9.06
C ASN A 35 -3.07 -4.89 -8.06
N PRO A 36 -2.30 -3.89 -8.51
CA PRO A 36 -1.68 -2.90 -7.62
C PRO A 36 -2.67 -2.19 -6.70
N ASP A 37 -3.92 -2.03 -7.14
CA ASP A 37 -4.98 -1.39 -6.38
C ASP A 37 -5.43 -2.23 -5.18
N ALA A 38 -5.23 -3.54 -5.20
CA ALA A 38 -5.52 -4.46 -4.10
C ALA A 38 -4.43 -4.47 -3.01
N SER A 39 -3.42 -3.57 -3.10
CA SER A 39 -2.42 -3.41 -2.04
C SER A 39 -3.11 -3.11 -0.70
N PRO A 40 -2.72 -3.79 0.40
CA PRO A 40 -3.37 -3.62 1.70
C PRO A 40 -3.46 -2.17 2.18
N VAL A 41 -2.42 -1.37 1.95
CA VAL A 41 -2.39 0.05 2.34
C VAL A 41 -3.37 0.87 1.50
N ILE A 42 -3.41 0.61 0.19
CA ILE A 42 -4.28 1.35 -0.74
C ILE A 42 -5.74 0.97 -0.51
N ALA A 43 -6.03 -0.32 -0.34
CA ALA A 43 -7.38 -0.81 -0.09
C ALA A 43 -7.97 -0.21 1.20
N VAL A 44 -7.21 -0.25 2.32
CA VAL A 44 -7.64 0.35 3.58
C VAL A 44 -7.74 1.86 3.46
N GLY A 45 -6.75 2.52 2.85
CA GLY A 45 -6.75 3.96 2.64
C GLY A 45 -7.97 4.44 1.85
N SER A 46 -8.32 3.76 0.75
CA SER A 46 -9.52 4.07 -0.05
C SER A 46 -10.79 3.89 0.78
N THR A 47 -10.92 2.79 1.53
CA THR A 47 -12.08 2.56 2.41
C THR A 47 -12.21 3.66 3.47
N VAL A 48 -11.09 4.14 4.02
CA VAL A 48 -11.11 5.28 4.97
C VAL A 48 -11.60 6.55 4.28
N VAL A 49 -11.14 6.83 3.05
CA VAL A 49 -11.63 7.97 2.27
C VAL A 49 -13.13 7.85 2.04
N ASP A 50 -13.61 6.68 1.61
CA ASP A 50 -15.02 6.47 1.28
C ASP A 50 -15.91 6.62 2.52
N ALA A 51 -15.46 6.09 3.66
CA ALA A 51 -16.17 6.18 4.94
C ALA A 51 -16.09 7.57 5.61
N THR A 52 -15.20 8.46 5.14
CA THR A 52 -15.02 9.78 5.74
C THR A 52 -16.14 10.73 5.32
N PRO A 53 -16.85 11.39 6.27
CA PRO A 53 -17.88 12.37 5.96
C PRO A 53 -17.38 13.54 5.11
N THR A 54 -18.21 14.03 4.19
CA THR A 54 -17.88 15.13 3.25
C THR A 54 -17.25 16.36 3.94
N PRO A 55 -17.77 16.88 5.07
CA PRO A 55 -17.19 18.06 5.72
C PRO A 55 -15.73 17.85 6.16
N VAL A 56 -15.36 16.61 6.56
CA VAL A 56 -13.98 16.27 6.96
C VAL A 56 -13.08 16.21 5.73
N LYS A 57 -13.59 15.68 4.61
CA LYS A 57 -12.87 15.67 3.32
C LYS A 57 -12.58 17.08 2.84
N GLU A 58 -13.60 17.95 2.86
CA GLU A 58 -13.47 19.37 2.46
C GLU A 58 -12.46 20.11 3.34
N TRP A 59 -12.54 19.92 4.66
CA TRP A 59 -11.58 20.49 5.59
C TRP A 59 -10.14 20.01 5.30
N ALA A 60 -9.97 18.70 5.07
CA ALA A 60 -8.66 18.11 4.78
C ALA A 60 -8.06 18.69 3.48
N VAL A 61 -8.86 18.76 2.40
CA VAL A 61 -8.43 19.33 1.12
C VAL A 61 -8.09 20.82 1.27
N ALA A 62 -8.94 21.60 1.96
CA ALA A 62 -8.71 23.03 2.16
C ALA A 62 -7.47 23.32 3.01
N THR A 63 -7.17 22.44 4.01
CA THR A 63 -6.08 22.69 4.97
C THR A 63 -4.76 22.08 4.50
N LEU A 64 -4.79 20.88 3.92
CA LEU A 64 -3.61 20.09 3.55
C LEU A 64 -3.25 20.22 2.07
N GLY A 65 -4.18 20.65 1.22
CA GLY A 65 -3.96 20.78 -0.21
C GLY A 65 -3.48 19.46 -0.81
N THR A 66 -2.34 19.48 -1.51
CA THR A 66 -1.73 18.29 -2.15
C THR A 66 -1.12 17.29 -1.16
N ALA A 67 -1.01 17.66 0.13
CA ALA A 67 -0.49 16.79 1.19
C ALA A 67 -1.58 15.90 1.83
N ASP A 68 -2.85 16.03 1.45
CA ASP A 68 -3.96 15.25 1.99
C ASP A 68 -3.75 13.74 1.90
N LYS A 69 -3.36 13.24 0.73
CA LYS A 69 -3.11 11.80 0.48
C LYS A 69 -1.89 11.26 1.24
N PRO A 70 -0.71 11.89 1.22
CA PRO A 70 0.42 11.50 2.06
C PRO A 70 0.09 11.49 3.56
N VAL A 71 -0.63 12.49 4.05
CA VAL A 71 -1.04 12.56 5.46
C VAL A 71 -2.01 11.44 5.81
N LEU A 72 -2.98 11.16 4.96
CA LEU A 72 -3.90 10.04 5.14
C LEU A 72 -3.15 8.70 5.21
N LEU A 73 -2.34 8.40 4.20
CA LEU A 73 -1.59 7.14 4.16
C LEU A 73 -0.63 7.00 5.34
N GLY A 74 0.03 8.11 5.73
CA GLY A 74 0.88 8.16 6.89
C GLY A 74 0.12 7.89 8.20
N SER A 75 -1.07 8.47 8.37
CA SER A 75 -1.91 8.25 9.55
C SER A 75 -2.40 6.80 9.63
N VAL A 76 -2.85 6.22 8.53
CA VAL A 76 -3.24 4.80 8.45
C VAL A 76 -2.06 3.89 8.81
N ALA A 77 -0.86 4.19 8.29
CA ALA A 77 0.34 3.42 8.61
C ALA A 77 0.68 3.50 10.10
N VAL A 78 0.67 4.70 10.70
CA VAL A 78 0.95 4.90 12.13
C VAL A 78 -0.06 4.14 13.00
N VAL A 79 -1.36 4.27 12.73
CA VAL A 79 -2.41 3.57 13.48
C VAL A 79 -2.24 2.06 13.36
N THR A 80 -1.97 1.55 12.17
CA THR A 80 -1.73 0.13 11.93
C THR A 80 -0.51 -0.38 12.71
N LEU A 81 0.60 0.36 12.71
CA LEU A 81 1.81 -0.01 13.44
C LEU A 81 1.59 0.03 14.96
N LEU A 82 0.86 1.01 15.48
CA LEU A 82 0.51 1.08 16.91
C LEU A 82 -0.40 -0.07 17.32
N ALA A 83 -1.41 -0.38 16.52
CA ALA A 83 -2.29 -1.53 16.73
C ALA A 83 -1.49 -2.85 16.72
N ALA A 84 -0.62 -3.03 15.74
CA ALA A 84 0.24 -4.20 15.64
C ALA A 84 1.24 -4.32 16.79
N ALA A 85 1.82 -3.20 17.25
CA ALA A 85 2.66 -3.17 18.45
C ALA A 85 1.86 -3.59 19.70
N GLY A 86 0.61 -3.14 19.84
CA GLY A 86 -0.33 -3.57 20.87
C GLY A 86 -0.64 -5.07 20.80
N ILE A 87 -0.86 -5.60 19.60
CA ILE A 87 -1.04 -7.03 19.34
C ILE A 87 0.21 -7.81 19.78
N GLY A 88 1.40 -7.31 19.44
CA GLY A 88 2.66 -7.90 19.91
C GLY A 88 2.79 -7.92 21.43
N LEU A 89 2.41 -6.84 22.12
CA LEU A 89 2.37 -6.80 23.59
C LEU A 89 1.36 -7.79 24.16
N LEU A 90 0.20 -7.93 23.53
CA LEU A 90 -0.82 -8.92 23.91
C LEU A 90 -0.30 -10.35 23.78
N ALA A 91 0.48 -10.63 22.73
CA ALA A 91 1.06 -11.95 22.46
C ALA A 91 1.94 -12.46 23.61
N ARG A 92 2.45 -11.57 24.46
CA ARG A 92 3.18 -11.93 25.70
C ARG A 92 2.34 -12.77 26.66
N ARG A 93 1.02 -12.55 26.70
CA ARG A 93 0.10 -13.22 27.62
C ARG A 93 -0.87 -14.16 26.93
N HIS A 94 -1.33 -13.77 25.74
CA HIS A 94 -2.42 -14.42 25.00
C HIS A 94 -2.05 -14.54 23.52
N ARG A 95 -1.21 -15.54 23.19
CA ARG A 95 -0.69 -15.76 21.82
C ARG A 95 -1.81 -16.01 20.81
N THR A 96 -2.78 -16.84 21.17
CA THR A 96 -3.92 -17.14 20.28
C THR A 96 -4.74 -15.88 19.98
N ALA A 97 -5.05 -15.08 21.01
CA ALA A 97 -5.78 -13.82 20.81
C ALA A 97 -5.00 -12.84 19.94
N ALA A 98 -3.68 -12.72 20.15
CA ALA A 98 -2.82 -11.87 19.33
C ALA A 98 -2.80 -12.35 17.86
N MET A 99 -2.75 -13.65 17.62
CA MET A 99 -2.80 -14.21 16.26
C MET A 99 -4.13 -13.94 15.59
N VAL A 100 -5.26 -14.14 16.28
CA VAL A 100 -6.60 -13.86 15.77
C VAL A 100 -6.74 -12.37 15.43
N LEU A 101 -6.25 -11.48 16.29
CA LEU A 101 -6.28 -10.03 16.02
C LEU A 101 -5.39 -9.63 14.85
N LEU A 102 -4.21 -10.24 14.69
CA LEU A 102 -3.34 -9.98 13.55
C LEU A 102 -3.99 -10.44 12.23
N ILE A 103 -4.57 -11.64 12.22
CA ILE A 103 -5.32 -12.16 11.06
C ILE A 103 -6.56 -11.27 10.79
N GLY A 104 -7.24 -10.82 11.83
CA GLY A 104 -8.35 -9.88 11.70
C GLY A 104 -7.93 -8.56 11.06
N LEU A 105 -6.81 -7.99 11.51
CA LEU A 105 -6.26 -6.74 10.95
C LEU A 105 -5.90 -6.88 9.46
N THR A 106 -5.28 -7.99 9.07
CA THR A 106 -4.96 -8.28 7.65
C THR A 106 -6.19 -8.68 6.85
N GLY A 107 -7.15 -9.36 7.49
CA GLY A 107 -8.45 -9.70 6.91
C GLY A 107 -9.29 -8.47 6.55
N LEU A 108 -9.24 -7.42 7.37
CA LEU A 108 -9.86 -6.13 7.04
C LEU A 108 -9.29 -5.54 5.74
N ALA A 109 -7.97 -5.62 5.54
CA ALA A 109 -7.36 -5.13 4.30
C ALA A 109 -7.77 -5.96 3.08
N GLY A 110 -7.83 -7.30 3.20
CA GLY A 110 -8.32 -8.18 2.15
C GLY A 110 -9.81 -7.94 1.83
N GLY A 111 -10.63 -7.78 2.86
CA GLY A 111 -12.05 -7.44 2.71
C GLY A 111 -12.26 -6.09 2.03
N ALA A 112 -11.49 -5.08 2.43
CA ALA A 112 -11.50 -3.76 1.79
C ALA A 112 -11.16 -3.83 0.29
N ALA A 113 -10.21 -4.68 -0.10
CA ALA A 113 -9.85 -4.88 -1.50
C ALA A 113 -11.02 -5.49 -2.32
N LEU A 114 -11.73 -6.46 -1.75
CA LEU A 114 -12.87 -7.12 -2.41
C LEU A 114 -14.12 -6.25 -2.52
N LEU A 115 -14.29 -5.26 -1.64
CA LEU A 115 -15.43 -4.36 -1.66
C LEU A 115 -15.30 -3.22 -2.69
N ARG A 116 -14.17 -3.12 -3.37
CA ARG A 116 -13.94 -2.06 -4.36
C ARG A 116 -14.70 -2.33 -5.66
N PRO A 117 -15.21 -1.29 -6.34
CA PRO A 117 -15.80 -1.44 -7.67
C PRO A 117 -14.77 -2.05 -8.65
N GLY A 118 -15.16 -3.11 -9.34
CA GLY A 118 -14.30 -3.82 -10.30
C GLY A 118 -13.30 -4.81 -9.67
N ALA A 119 -13.43 -5.10 -8.35
CA ALA A 119 -12.59 -6.10 -7.70
C ALA A 119 -12.78 -7.48 -8.30
N SER A 120 -11.69 -8.22 -8.46
CA SER A 120 -11.67 -9.62 -8.83
C SER A 120 -11.51 -10.53 -7.61
N GLN A 121 -11.81 -11.81 -7.75
CA GLN A 121 -11.58 -12.79 -6.67
C GLN A 121 -10.09 -12.92 -6.31
N LEU A 122 -9.19 -12.62 -7.26
CA LEU A 122 -7.75 -12.66 -7.05
C LEU A 122 -7.25 -11.53 -6.14
N ASP A 123 -8.04 -10.46 -5.97
CA ASP A 123 -7.68 -9.30 -5.12
C ASP A 123 -7.64 -9.65 -3.62
N VAL A 124 -8.07 -10.84 -3.24
CA VAL A 124 -7.87 -11.38 -1.87
C VAL A 124 -6.43 -11.83 -1.62
N LEU A 125 -5.67 -12.22 -2.67
CA LEU A 125 -4.33 -12.79 -2.54
C LEU A 125 -3.33 -11.88 -1.81
N PRO A 126 -3.28 -10.55 -2.05
CA PRO A 126 -2.44 -9.64 -1.29
C PRO A 126 -2.73 -9.66 0.22
N GLY A 127 -4.02 -9.72 0.60
CA GLY A 127 -4.43 -9.85 2.00
C GLY A 127 -3.99 -11.17 2.64
N LEU A 128 -4.11 -12.28 1.92
CA LEU A 128 -3.64 -13.60 2.38
C LEU A 128 -2.11 -13.63 2.52
N ALA A 129 -1.37 -13.07 1.59
CA ALA A 129 0.08 -12.94 1.66
C ALA A 129 0.51 -12.10 2.87
N ALA A 130 -0.20 -10.99 3.12
CA ALA A 130 0.03 -10.14 4.28
C ALA A 130 -0.22 -10.90 5.60
N ALA A 131 -1.29 -11.68 5.68
CA ALA A 131 -1.61 -12.50 6.83
C ALA A 131 -0.53 -13.56 7.10
N ALA A 132 -0.15 -14.30 6.06
CA ALA A 132 0.86 -15.37 6.17
C ALA A 132 2.23 -14.82 6.59
N ALA A 133 2.72 -13.78 5.92
CA ALA A 133 4.01 -13.15 6.23
C ALA A 133 4.00 -12.51 7.63
N GLY A 134 2.94 -11.79 7.99
CA GLY A 134 2.78 -11.21 9.31
C GLY A 134 2.75 -12.25 10.42
N ALA A 135 1.97 -13.32 10.26
CA ALA A 135 1.88 -14.41 11.21
C ALA A 135 3.23 -15.14 11.39
N ALA A 136 3.89 -15.48 10.28
CA ALA A 136 5.22 -16.13 10.31
C ALA A 136 6.25 -15.26 11.02
N THR A 137 6.27 -13.95 10.72
CA THR A 137 7.17 -12.98 11.35
C THR A 137 6.89 -12.85 12.85
N LEU A 138 5.62 -12.72 13.26
CA LEU A 138 5.26 -12.61 14.68
C LEU A 138 5.71 -13.86 15.43
N VAL A 139 5.38 -15.05 14.94
CA VAL A 139 5.79 -16.32 15.58
C VAL A 139 7.31 -16.45 15.65
N GLY A 140 8.02 -16.16 14.56
CA GLY A 140 9.48 -16.24 14.49
C GLY A 140 10.15 -15.31 15.51
N LEU A 141 9.76 -14.03 15.54
CA LEU A 141 10.35 -13.05 16.45
C LEU A 141 9.98 -13.31 17.92
N LEU A 142 8.76 -13.80 18.20
CA LEU A 142 8.38 -14.18 19.56
C LEU A 142 9.22 -15.35 20.08
N ARG A 143 9.55 -16.33 19.24
CA ARG A 143 10.47 -17.42 19.62
C ARG A 143 11.86 -16.91 19.95
N LEU A 144 12.38 -15.94 19.20
CA LEU A 144 13.69 -15.31 19.47
C LEU A 144 13.68 -14.40 20.70
N ALA A 145 12.52 -13.83 21.04
CA ALA A 145 12.36 -12.97 22.22
C ALA A 145 12.28 -13.77 23.54
N GLU A 146 12.04 -15.09 23.47
CA GLU A 146 11.96 -15.92 24.66
C GLU A 146 13.37 -16.31 25.13
N PRO A 147 13.64 -16.21 26.44
CA PRO A 147 14.89 -16.74 26.99
C PRO A 147 14.90 -18.26 26.76
N THR A 148 15.91 -18.76 26.09
CA THR A 148 16.15 -20.20 25.96
C THR A 148 16.24 -20.80 27.36
N ALA A 149 15.29 -21.66 27.74
CA ALA A 149 15.38 -22.41 28.98
C ALA A 149 16.59 -23.33 28.80
N THR A 150 17.69 -23.02 29.49
CA THR A 150 18.80 -23.97 29.67
C THR A 150 18.20 -25.19 30.33
N VAL A 151 18.12 -26.29 29.60
CA VAL A 151 17.85 -27.62 30.13
C VAL A 151 18.98 -27.87 31.13
N PRO A 152 18.71 -28.10 32.43
CA PRO A 152 19.74 -28.52 33.32
C PRO A 152 20.20 -29.89 32.82
N THR A 153 21.44 -29.96 32.34
CA THR A 153 22.08 -31.26 32.08
C THR A 153 22.11 -31.95 33.43
N ALA A 154 21.29 -32.97 33.62
CA ALA A 154 21.34 -33.85 34.74
C ALA A 154 22.73 -34.49 34.74
N GLY A 155 23.63 -33.94 35.55
CA GLY A 155 24.91 -34.54 35.81
C GLY A 155 24.64 -35.90 36.41
N SER A 156 24.93 -36.97 35.67
CA SER A 156 25.03 -38.31 36.19
C SER A 156 26.21 -38.33 37.18
N GLY A 157 25.88 -38.01 38.45
CA GLY A 157 26.81 -38.22 39.54
C GLY A 157 26.92 -39.70 39.80
N THR A 158 27.93 -40.33 39.19
CA THR A 158 28.45 -41.62 39.67
C THR A 158 29.46 -41.27 40.75
N GLU A 159 29.04 -41.47 41.98
CA GLU A 159 29.92 -41.45 43.16
C GLU A 159 30.92 -42.61 43.03
N ALA A 160 32.18 -42.30 42.72
CA ALA A 160 33.30 -43.21 42.97
C ALA A 160 34.20 -42.54 43.98
N ALA A 161 34.17 -43.08 45.19
CA ALA A 161 35.13 -42.76 46.27
C ALA A 161 36.57 -43.08 45.81
N GLY A 162 37.45 -42.10 45.89
CA GLY A 162 38.88 -42.28 45.59
C GLY A 162 39.73 -41.17 46.20
N LEU A 163 40.50 -41.55 47.17
CA LEU A 163 41.46 -40.81 47.99
C LEU A 163 42.43 -39.90 47.24
N GLY A 164 42.55 -38.67 47.74
CA GLY A 164 43.81 -37.97 47.96
C GLY A 164 44.66 -37.45 46.79
N ARG A 165 44.65 -36.10 46.61
CA ARG A 165 45.88 -35.27 46.48
C ARG A 165 45.51 -33.79 46.39
N PRO A 166 46.21 -32.89 47.12
CA PRO A 166 46.00 -31.45 46.91
C PRO A 166 46.82 -31.01 45.69
N GLN A 167 46.17 -30.47 44.67
CA GLN A 167 46.79 -29.77 43.58
C GLN A 167 46.51 -28.27 43.65
N SER A 168 47.57 -27.51 43.50
CA SER A 168 47.68 -26.06 43.54
C SER A 168 46.77 -25.34 42.57
N PRO A 169 46.37 -24.09 42.85
CA PRO A 169 45.60 -23.27 41.94
C PRO A 169 46.51 -22.61 40.91
N LEU A 170 46.54 -23.11 39.69
CA LEU A 170 47.09 -22.40 38.53
C LEU A 170 46.00 -22.21 37.51
N GLU A 171 45.69 -20.95 37.27
CA GLU A 171 45.22 -20.34 36.04
C GLU A 171 44.21 -21.16 35.21
N GLY A 172 42.95 -21.16 35.65
CA GLY A 172 41.83 -21.43 34.78
C GLY A 172 41.46 -20.13 34.07
N SER A 173 41.76 -20.07 32.77
CA SER A 173 41.24 -19.05 31.84
C SER A 173 39.73 -18.90 32.10
N ALA A 174 39.34 -17.74 32.61
CA ALA A 174 37.95 -17.34 32.73
C ALA A 174 37.35 -17.28 31.32
N GLN A 175 36.74 -18.38 30.93
CA GLN A 175 35.83 -18.39 29.79
C GLN A 175 34.66 -17.56 30.23
N GLU A 176 34.60 -16.29 29.86
CA GLU A 176 33.44 -15.43 30.08
C GLU A 176 32.21 -16.13 29.51
N ALA A 177 31.52 -16.82 30.36
CA ALA A 177 30.16 -17.27 30.10
C ALA A 177 29.30 -16.01 29.92
N GLY A 178 29.19 -15.55 28.68
CA GLY A 178 28.37 -14.40 28.31
C GLY A 178 26.99 -14.56 28.98
N ALA A 179 26.58 -13.56 29.74
CA ALA A 179 25.33 -13.60 30.46
C ALA A 179 24.18 -14.05 29.55
N PRO A 180 23.36 -15.05 29.97
CA PRO A 180 22.34 -15.67 29.07
C PRO A 180 21.31 -14.70 28.46
N GLY A 181 21.27 -13.46 28.91
CA GLY A 181 20.45 -12.39 28.33
C GLY A 181 21.03 -11.69 27.10
N THR A 182 22.35 -11.74 26.89
CA THR A 182 23.02 -11.05 25.76
C THR A 182 22.87 -11.82 24.45
N ALA A 183 22.95 -13.15 24.49
CA ALA A 183 22.77 -14.00 23.32
C ALA A 183 21.34 -13.94 22.76
N ALA A 184 20.33 -14.05 23.59
CA ALA A 184 18.91 -13.93 23.16
C ALA A 184 18.60 -12.54 22.58
N ARG A 185 19.14 -11.48 23.20
CA ARG A 185 18.97 -10.11 22.70
C ARG A 185 19.65 -9.92 21.34
N ARG A 186 20.85 -10.48 21.14
CA ARG A 186 21.56 -10.43 19.85
C ARG A 186 20.80 -11.19 18.76
N SER A 187 20.31 -12.40 19.04
CA SER A 187 19.52 -13.20 18.12
C SER A 187 18.22 -12.49 17.73
N PHE A 188 17.53 -11.86 18.67
CA PHE A 188 16.34 -11.05 18.39
C PHE A 188 16.66 -9.86 17.49
N LEU A 189 17.73 -9.10 17.78
CA LEU A 189 18.11 -7.93 16.98
C LEU A 189 18.51 -8.33 15.55
N LEU A 190 19.26 -9.43 15.38
CA LEU A 190 19.61 -9.95 14.05
C LEU A 190 18.37 -10.43 13.29
N GLY A 191 17.44 -11.13 13.95
CA GLY A 191 16.18 -11.54 13.35
C GLY A 191 15.32 -10.35 12.95
N ALA A 192 15.24 -9.34 13.81
CA ALA A 192 14.49 -8.10 13.53
C ALA A 192 15.10 -7.33 12.34
N ALA A 193 16.43 -7.22 12.29
CA ALA A 193 17.14 -6.59 11.17
C ALA A 193 16.93 -7.36 9.86
N GLY A 194 16.99 -8.71 9.90
CA GLY A 194 16.72 -9.56 8.74
C GLY A 194 15.28 -9.37 8.20
N VAL A 195 14.30 -9.34 9.09
CA VAL A 195 12.90 -9.06 8.73
C VAL A 195 12.76 -7.66 8.14
N GLY A 196 13.38 -6.64 8.74
CA GLY A 196 13.37 -5.28 8.22
C GLY A 196 13.97 -5.18 6.81
N ALA A 197 15.11 -5.82 6.59
CA ALA A 197 15.77 -5.87 5.28
C ALA A 197 14.89 -6.59 4.22
N ALA A 198 14.32 -7.75 4.55
CA ALA A 198 13.46 -8.49 3.66
C ALA A 198 12.17 -7.70 3.32
N ALA A 199 11.58 -7.04 4.30
CA ALA A 199 10.41 -6.19 4.07
C ALA A 199 10.74 -4.97 3.21
N ALA A 200 11.89 -4.33 3.41
CA ALA A 200 12.34 -3.21 2.58
C ALA A 200 12.57 -3.66 1.12
N LEU A 201 13.20 -4.82 0.91
CA LEU A 201 13.39 -5.39 -0.43
C LEU A 201 12.05 -5.73 -1.09
N ALA A 202 11.15 -6.42 -0.39
CA ALA A 202 9.83 -6.76 -0.92
C ALA A 202 9.00 -5.51 -1.24
N GLY A 203 9.01 -4.51 -0.37
CA GLY A 203 8.30 -3.25 -0.57
C GLY A 203 8.84 -2.46 -1.77
N THR A 204 10.17 -2.32 -1.87
CA THR A 204 10.79 -1.60 -3.00
C THR A 204 10.61 -2.33 -4.33
N LEU A 205 10.70 -3.67 -4.34
CA LEU A 205 10.43 -4.46 -5.53
C LEU A 205 8.96 -4.33 -5.93
N GLY A 206 8.02 -4.46 -4.99
CA GLY A 206 6.61 -4.24 -5.22
C GLY A 206 6.32 -2.85 -5.80
N GLN A 207 6.94 -1.82 -5.23
CA GLN A 207 6.81 -0.46 -5.75
C GLN A 207 7.35 -0.31 -7.18
N LYS A 208 8.51 -0.89 -7.48
CA LYS A 208 9.09 -0.86 -8.84
C LYS A 208 8.19 -1.58 -9.84
N LEU A 209 7.68 -2.77 -9.49
CA LEU A 209 6.77 -3.52 -10.34
C LEU A 209 5.44 -2.77 -10.53
N ALA A 210 4.90 -2.19 -9.47
CA ALA A 210 3.68 -1.39 -9.53
C ALA A 210 3.88 -0.08 -10.31
N SER A 211 5.09 0.51 -10.28
CA SER A 211 5.41 1.77 -10.98
C SER A 211 5.82 1.57 -12.42
N ASN A 212 6.13 0.33 -12.83
CA ASN A 212 6.49 0.04 -14.21
C ASN A 212 5.19 -0.04 -15.03
N PRO A 213 4.77 1.05 -15.69
CA PRO A 213 3.61 0.97 -16.53
C PRO A 213 3.99 0.08 -17.71
N THR A 214 3.38 -1.09 -17.81
CA THR A 214 2.98 -1.52 -19.15
C THR A 214 2.02 -0.43 -19.60
N VAL A 215 2.57 0.60 -20.24
CA VAL A 215 1.75 1.59 -20.96
C VAL A 215 0.91 0.73 -21.90
N PRO A 216 -0.43 0.71 -21.75
CA PRO A 216 -1.24 0.05 -22.77
C PRO A 216 -0.77 0.67 -24.08
N THR A 217 -0.38 -0.17 -25.03
CA THR A 217 0.05 0.29 -26.35
C THR A 217 -0.99 1.30 -26.78
N ALA A 218 -0.58 2.55 -26.96
CA ALA A 218 -1.51 3.62 -27.27
C ALA A 218 -2.31 3.13 -28.48
N ALA A 219 -3.61 2.86 -28.27
CA ALA A 219 -4.45 2.41 -29.37
C ALA A 219 -4.33 3.46 -30.47
N ALA A 220 -4.07 3.03 -31.70
CA ALA A 220 -3.99 3.94 -32.81
C ALA A 220 -5.32 4.70 -32.88
N LEU A 221 -5.29 6.00 -32.61
CA LEU A 221 -6.49 6.82 -32.65
C LEU A 221 -6.95 7.00 -34.09
N PRO A 222 -8.26 6.93 -34.37
CA PRO A 222 -8.79 7.15 -35.71
C PRO A 222 -8.58 8.60 -36.13
N GLN A 223 -8.59 8.83 -37.45
CA GLN A 223 -8.57 10.18 -37.97
C GLN A 223 -9.90 10.88 -37.70
N PRO A 224 -9.91 12.15 -37.28
CA PRO A 224 -11.14 12.90 -37.07
C PRO A 224 -11.86 13.16 -38.40
N GLN A 225 -13.19 13.10 -38.41
CA GLN A 225 -13.99 13.50 -39.57
C GLN A 225 -13.87 14.99 -39.85
N THR A 226 -13.65 15.79 -38.80
CA THR A 226 -13.45 17.24 -38.92
C THR A 226 -12.16 17.59 -38.21
N VAL A 227 -11.17 18.00 -39.00
CA VAL A 227 -9.90 18.50 -38.47
C VAL A 227 -10.04 19.99 -38.22
N LEU A 228 -9.65 20.44 -37.06
CA LEU A 228 -9.61 21.88 -36.73
C LEU A 228 -8.33 22.51 -37.29
N PRO A 229 -8.39 23.79 -37.67
CA PRO A 229 -7.21 24.55 -38.11
C PRO A 229 -6.19 24.62 -36.95
N GLU A 230 -4.91 24.78 -37.33
CA GLU A 230 -3.87 25.02 -36.31
C GLU A 230 -4.14 26.32 -35.55
N LEU A 231 -3.91 26.27 -34.23
CA LEU A 231 -4.07 27.42 -33.37
C LEU A 231 -2.89 28.40 -33.54
N PRO A 232 -3.14 29.71 -33.42
CA PRO A 232 -2.06 30.70 -33.40
C PRO A 232 -1.08 30.36 -32.26
N THR A 233 0.20 30.31 -32.55
CA THR A 233 1.27 30.09 -31.59
C THR A 233 2.05 31.38 -31.32
N GLY A 234 2.69 31.47 -30.16
CA GLY A 234 3.59 32.57 -29.80
C GLY A 234 2.89 33.83 -29.32
N LEU A 235 1.59 33.80 -29.09
CA LEU A 235 0.86 34.95 -28.53
C LEU A 235 1.32 35.22 -27.09
N GLU A 236 1.54 34.18 -26.32
CA GLU A 236 2.07 34.21 -24.95
C GLU A 236 3.47 34.85 -24.86
N LYS A 237 4.25 34.83 -25.94
CA LYS A 237 5.55 35.50 -26.02
C LYS A 237 5.43 37.00 -26.33
N ARG A 238 4.34 37.42 -26.96
CA ARG A 238 4.11 38.78 -27.40
C ARG A 238 3.31 39.62 -26.39
N VAL A 239 2.46 38.95 -25.60
CA VAL A 239 1.59 39.61 -24.63
C VAL A 239 1.92 39.09 -23.23
N PRO A 240 2.63 39.87 -22.41
CA PRO A 240 2.95 39.46 -21.05
C PRO A 240 1.70 39.17 -20.22
N GLY A 241 1.71 38.08 -19.47
CA GLY A 241 0.60 37.67 -18.60
C GLY A 241 -0.52 36.89 -19.28
N ILE A 242 -0.48 36.66 -20.60
CA ILE A 242 -1.43 35.79 -21.26
C ILE A 242 -0.96 34.32 -21.18
N SER A 243 -1.87 33.41 -20.88
CA SER A 243 -1.59 31.98 -20.89
C SER A 243 -1.48 31.44 -22.30
N ALA A 244 -0.71 30.35 -22.49
CA ALA A 244 -0.68 29.63 -23.75
C ALA A 244 -2.10 29.10 -24.09
N PHE A 245 -2.44 29.11 -25.39
CA PHE A 245 -3.76 28.68 -25.83
C PHE A 245 -4.02 27.19 -25.56
N ARG A 246 -2.98 26.37 -25.63
CA ARG A 246 -2.99 24.97 -25.23
C ARG A 246 -2.05 24.76 -24.04
N THR A 247 -2.55 24.06 -23.05
CA THR A 247 -1.73 23.61 -21.93
C THR A 247 -0.98 22.35 -22.37
N PRO A 248 0.36 22.27 -22.25
CA PRO A 248 1.10 21.04 -22.49
C PRO A 248 0.56 19.90 -21.61
N ASN A 249 0.49 18.67 -22.15
CA ASN A 249 -0.04 17.51 -21.42
C ASN A 249 0.65 17.29 -20.07
N ALA A 250 1.97 17.52 -19.99
CA ALA A 250 2.72 17.41 -18.75
C ALA A 250 2.33 18.45 -17.68
N SER A 251 1.73 19.58 -18.11
CA SER A 251 1.30 20.69 -17.25
C SER A 251 -0.22 20.77 -17.12
N PHE A 252 -0.96 19.85 -17.76
CA PHE A 252 -2.40 19.80 -17.61
C PHE A 252 -2.76 19.44 -16.17
N TYR A 253 -3.63 20.21 -15.53
CA TYR A 253 -3.98 19.94 -14.13
C TYR A 253 -4.65 18.56 -14.00
N ARG A 254 -4.43 17.93 -12.86
CA ARG A 254 -5.08 16.67 -12.50
C ARG A 254 -5.59 16.75 -11.08
N VAL A 255 -6.89 16.52 -10.91
CA VAL A 255 -7.55 16.34 -9.63
C VAL A 255 -8.31 15.04 -9.71
N ASP A 256 -8.00 14.11 -8.82
CA ASP A 256 -8.67 12.81 -8.76
C ASP A 256 -8.92 12.41 -7.30
N THR A 257 -9.92 11.60 -7.06
CA THR A 257 -10.28 11.06 -5.74
C THR A 257 -9.55 9.77 -5.41
N SER A 258 -8.89 9.16 -6.39
CA SER A 258 -8.12 7.93 -6.19
C SER A 258 -6.80 8.19 -5.47
N LEU A 259 -6.39 7.28 -4.58
CA LEU A 259 -5.07 7.33 -3.93
C LEU A 259 -3.93 7.07 -4.89
N ILE A 260 -4.17 6.28 -5.93
CA ILE A 260 -3.26 6.03 -7.05
C ILE A 260 -3.96 6.28 -8.37
N ILE A 261 -3.19 6.52 -9.43
CA ILE A 261 -3.74 6.72 -10.78
C ILE A 261 -4.38 5.39 -11.24
N PRO A 262 -5.70 5.36 -11.52
CA PRO A 262 -6.36 4.17 -12.02
C PRO A 262 -5.73 3.68 -13.32
N ARG A 263 -5.55 2.38 -13.44
CA ARG A 263 -5.12 1.73 -14.68
C ARG A 263 -6.32 1.05 -15.30
N VAL A 264 -6.70 1.52 -16.47
CA VAL A 264 -7.84 0.98 -17.21
C VAL A 264 -7.31 0.28 -18.46
N ASP A 265 -7.57 -1.02 -18.55
CA ASP A 265 -7.23 -1.79 -19.74
C ASP A 265 -8.26 -1.50 -20.85
N SER A 266 -7.80 -1.02 -21.99
CA SER A 266 -8.65 -0.71 -23.14
C SER A 266 -9.36 -1.94 -23.71
N GLY A 267 -8.80 -3.15 -23.53
CA GLY A 267 -9.41 -4.39 -24.01
C GLY A 267 -10.62 -4.82 -23.21
N SER A 268 -10.69 -4.44 -21.93
CA SER A 268 -11.81 -4.74 -21.02
C SER A 268 -12.72 -3.55 -20.74
N TRP A 269 -12.33 -2.35 -21.16
CA TRP A 269 -13.11 -1.14 -20.93
C TRP A 269 -14.44 -1.14 -21.70
N SER A 270 -15.50 -0.69 -21.08
CA SER A 270 -16.78 -0.47 -21.75
C SER A 270 -17.50 0.76 -21.19
N LEU A 271 -18.24 1.42 -22.06
CA LEU A 271 -19.19 2.48 -21.74
C LEU A 271 -20.60 1.89 -21.75
N GLU A 272 -21.31 2.03 -20.65
CA GLU A 272 -22.71 1.66 -20.54
C GLU A 272 -23.56 2.92 -20.44
N VAL A 273 -24.63 2.99 -21.24
CA VAL A 273 -25.65 4.03 -21.18
C VAL A 273 -26.95 3.35 -20.83
N ASP A 274 -27.45 3.66 -19.61
CA ASP A 274 -28.62 3.04 -19.00
C ASP A 274 -29.46 4.06 -18.22
N GLY A 275 -30.44 3.58 -17.45
CA GLY A 275 -31.33 4.41 -16.65
C GLY A 275 -32.56 4.86 -17.43
N ASP A 276 -32.91 6.15 -17.36
CA ASP A 276 -34.12 6.72 -18.02
C ASP A 276 -33.86 6.99 -19.50
N VAL A 277 -33.58 5.92 -20.25
CA VAL A 277 -33.35 5.92 -21.70
C VAL A 277 -34.23 4.90 -22.38
N GLN A 278 -34.54 5.12 -23.66
CA GLN A 278 -35.42 4.22 -24.41
C GLN A 278 -34.74 2.92 -24.82
N ARG A 279 -33.44 2.98 -25.11
CA ARG A 279 -32.64 1.88 -25.64
C ARG A 279 -31.28 1.82 -24.94
N PRO A 280 -31.18 1.22 -23.75
CA PRO A 280 -29.92 1.02 -23.09
C PRO A 280 -28.94 0.28 -24.00
N PHE A 281 -27.66 0.67 -23.97
CA PHE A 281 -26.62 0.01 -24.77
C PHE A 281 -25.27 0.05 -24.05
N ARG A 282 -24.38 -0.82 -24.52
CA ARG A 282 -22.98 -0.84 -24.09
C ARG A 282 -22.07 -0.75 -25.29
N LEU A 283 -20.97 -0.06 -25.17
CA LEU A 283 -19.89 0.03 -26.17
C LEU A 283 -18.59 -0.42 -25.54
N SER A 284 -17.85 -1.27 -26.24
CA SER A 284 -16.44 -1.50 -25.97
C SER A 284 -15.59 -0.30 -26.42
N TYR A 285 -14.33 -0.23 -25.98
CA TYR A 285 -13.42 0.82 -26.46
C TYR A 285 -13.20 0.74 -27.99
N ALA A 286 -13.10 -0.48 -28.53
CA ALA A 286 -12.95 -0.70 -29.97
C ALA A 286 -14.16 -0.15 -30.74
N GLU A 287 -15.39 -0.47 -30.33
CA GLU A 287 -16.61 0.07 -30.95
C GLU A 287 -16.72 1.59 -30.81
N LEU A 288 -16.24 2.17 -29.71
CA LEU A 288 -16.18 3.62 -29.53
C LEU A 288 -15.23 4.26 -30.57
N LEU A 289 -14.10 3.62 -30.85
CA LEU A 289 -13.14 4.12 -31.86
C LEU A 289 -13.65 4.04 -33.30
N GLU A 290 -14.65 3.20 -33.58
CA GLU A 290 -15.30 3.10 -34.92
C GLU A 290 -16.34 4.22 -35.16
N LEU A 291 -16.77 4.90 -34.07
CA LEU A 291 -17.73 5.99 -34.19
C LEU A 291 -17.10 7.25 -34.82
N PRO A 292 -17.93 8.09 -35.47
CA PRO A 292 -17.48 9.35 -36.03
C PRO A 292 -16.86 10.26 -34.98
N MET A 293 -15.55 10.49 -35.05
CA MET A 293 -14.85 11.36 -34.10
C MET A 293 -14.61 12.76 -34.71
N ILE A 294 -14.64 13.75 -33.84
CA ILE A 294 -14.34 15.14 -34.18
C ILE A 294 -13.24 15.68 -33.28
N GLU A 295 -12.49 16.64 -33.76
CA GLU A 295 -11.65 17.48 -32.92
C GLU A 295 -12.43 18.65 -32.33
N LYS A 296 -12.10 18.99 -31.06
CA LYS A 296 -12.65 20.17 -30.40
C LYS A 296 -11.62 20.74 -29.41
N ASP A 297 -11.38 22.04 -29.47
CA ASP A 297 -10.61 22.75 -28.46
C ASP A 297 -11.55 23.04 -27.27
N ILE A 298 -11.20 22.50 -26.07
CA ILE A 298 -12.03 22.62 -24.87
C ILE A 298 -11.13 23.01 -23.71
N THR A 299 -11.55 24.02 -22.99
CA THR A 299 -10.97 24.42 -21.70
C THR A 299 -11.76 23.75 -20.58
N LEU A 300 -11.05 23.03 -19.72
CA LEU A 300 -11.63 22.45 -18.51
C LEU A 300 -11.19 23.26 -17.28
N THR A 301 -12.15 23.55 -16.44
CA THR A 301 -11.93 24.18 -15.15
C THR A 301 -12.48 23.26 -14.05
N CYS A 302 -11.67 22.95 -13.06
CA CYS A 302 -12.13 22.17 -11.91
C CYS A 302 -13.18 22.94 -11.13
N VAL A 303 -14.18 22.26 -10.60
CA VAL A 303 -15.21 22.86 -9.73
C VAL A 303 -14.58 23.45 -8.46
N SER A 304 -13.44 22.91 -8.01
CA SER A 304 -12.69 23.40 -6.86
C SER A 304 -11.65 24.48 -7.21
N ASN A 305 -11.64 24.99 -8.47
CA ASN A 305 -10.71 26.03 -8.84
C ASN A 305 -11.17 27.39 -8.25
N GLU A 306 -10.30 28.03 -7.52
CA GLU A 306 -10.52 29.41 -7.06
C GLU A 306 -10.19 30.43 -8.14
N VAL A 307 -10.66 31.65 -7.98
CA VAL A 307 -10.37 32.76 -8.92
C VAL A 307 -8.86 32.99 -8.99
N GLY A 308 -8.31 32.88 -10.20
CA GLY A 308 -6.85 32.95 -10.40
C GLY A 308 -6.11 31.65 -10.08
N GLY A 309 -6.81 30.58 -9.71
CA GLY A 309 -6.22 29.27 -9.39
C GLY A 309 -5.67 28.52 -10.59
N GLY A 310 -4.89 27.47 -10.30
CA GLY A 310 -4.17 26.69 -11.31
C GLY A 310 -4.93 25.51 -11.93
N TYR A 311 -6.18 25.27 -11.52
CA TYR A 311 -6.97 24.13 -12.01
C TYR A 311 -7.83 24.49 -13.22
N VAL A 312 -7.18 25.11 -14.20
CA VAL A 312 -7.71 25.44 -15.53
C VAL A 312 -6.71 25.00 -16.56
N SER A 313 -7.16 24.24 -17.56
CA SER A 313 -6.29 23.80 -18.66
C SER A 313 -7.08 23.66 -19.95
N SER A 314 -6.44 23.90 -21.08
CA SER A 314 -7.04 23.81 -22.41
C SER A 314 -6.28 22.83 -23.29
N ALA A 315 -7.01 21.97 -23.97
CA ALA A 315 -6.44 21.00 -24.91
C ALA A 315 -7.33 20.81 -26.13
N ARG A 316 -6.74 20.30 -27.22
CA ARG A 316 -7.49 19.75 -28.35
C ARG A 316 -7.83 18.30 -28.04
N TRP A 317 -9.12 18.03 -28.03
CA TRP A 317 -9.68 16.71 -27.75
C TRP A 317 -10.12 16.06 -29.05
N LEU A 318 -9.88 14.75 -29.16
CA LEU A 318 -10.46 13.89 -30.17
C LEU A 318 -11.50 13.00 -29.48
N GLY A 319 -12.72 12.97 -29.98
CA GLY A 319 -13.76 12.16 -29.36
C GLY A 319 -15.08 12.18 -30.09
N VAL A 320 -16.02 11.36 -29.60
CA VAL A 320 -17.40 11.27 -30.07
C VAL A 320 -18.25 12.30 -29.31
N ARG A 321 -19.20 12.92 -29.99
CA ARG A 321 -20.12 13.84 -29.31
C ARG A 321 -21.07 13.06 -28.39
N VAL A 322 -21.17 13.47 -27.15
CA VAL A 322 -22.12 12.88 -26.18
C VAL A 322 -23.56 12.92 -26.73
N ARG A 323 -23.93 13.98 -27.46
CA ARG A 323 -25.24 14.08 -28.12
C ARG A 323 -25.53 12.87 -29.01
N ASP A 324 -24.56 12.43 -29.82
CA ASP A 324 -24.77 11.32 -30.78
C ASP A 324 -24.97 9.98 -30.00
N LEU A 325 -24.34 9.84 -28.83
CA LEU A 325 -24.56 8.69 -27.96
C LEU A 325 -25.96 8.73 -27.30
N LEU A 326 -26.40 9.91 -26.86
CA LEU A 326 -27.72 10.09 -26.25
C LEU A 326 -28.86 9.93 -27.28
N GLU A 327 -28.66 10.36 -28.52
CA GLU A 327 -29.65 10.14 -29.60
C GLU A 327 -29.78 8.66 -29.99
N ARG A 328 -28.76 7.84 -29.69
CA ARG A 328 -28.78 6.38 -29.86
C ARG A 328 -29.55 5.69 -28.74
N ALA A 329 -29.51 6.24 -27.53
CA ALA A 329 -30.14 5.68 -26.32
C ALA A 329 -31.64 5.95 -26.29
#